data_78432c60c19de68a0f159afb19498040
#
_entry.id   78432c60c19de68a0f159afb19498040
#
_cell.length_a   1.000
_cell.length_b   1.000
_cell.length_c   1.000
_cell.angle_alpha   90.00
_cell.angle_beta   90.00
_cell.angle_gamma   90.00
#
_symmetry.space_group_name_H-M   'P 1'
#
loop_
_entity.id
_entity.type
_entity.pdbx_description
1 polymer ?
#
loop_
_entity_poly.entity_id
_entity_poly.type
_entity_poly.pdbx_seq_one_letter_code
_entity_poly.pdbx_strand_id
1 'polypeptide(L)'
;MPGSLFSRVRLDRIFRPRYNFGSSIFTNEEFCAMYIADLHIHSRYSRATSKDCTPEHLDLWARRKGIHLVGSGDFTHPAWREELKEKLQQDENGLYVLKEEYRIHEDSAPDHMIPRFVITGEISSIYKQGGKVRKVHSLILLPDLQKAEIISRKLEEIGNIHSDGRPILG
;
A
#
# COMPACT_ATOMS: atom_id res chain seq x y z
N MET A 1 -3.01 -14.79 30.07
CA MET A 1 -3.93 -14.23 29.07
C MET A 1 -3.16 -13.23 28.22
N PRO A 2 -2.87 -13.46 26.94
CA PRO A 2 -2.20 -12.48 26.11
C PRO A 2 -3.23 -11.52 25.53
N GLY A 3 -3.09 -10.23 25.84
CA GLY A 3 -3.94 -9.16 25.36
C GLY A 3 -3.84 -8.97 23.84
N SER A 4 -4.97 -8.81 23.19
CA SER A 4 -5.12 -8.57 21.77
C SER A 4 -4.47 -7.24 21.38
N LEU A 5 -3.39 -7.31 20.61
CA LEU A 5 -2.72 -6.14 20.02
C LEU A 5 -3.35 -5.79 18.66
N PHE A 6 -4.66 -5.54 18.64
CA PHE A 6 -5.30 -4.87 17.52
C PHE A 6 -5.44 -3.39 17.89
N SER A 7 -4.43 -2.57 17.54
CA SER A 7 -4.63 -1.14 17.51
C SER A 7 -5.62 -0.84 16.37
N ARG A 8 -6.84 -0.44 16.70
CA ARG A 8 -7.79 0.13 15.74
C ARG A 8 -7.14 1.39 15.17
N VAL A 9 -6.70 1.31 13.92
CA VAL A 9 -6.35 2.51 13.16
C VAL A 9 -7.65 3.31 13.01
N ARG A 10 -7.74 4.43 13.71
CA ARG A 10 -8.86 5.36 13.53
C ARG A 10 -8.64 6.12 12.23
N LEU A 11 -9.32 5.71 11.17
CA LEU A 11 -9.30 6.34 9.85
C LEU A 11 -9.75 7.82 9.88
N ASP A 12 -10.55 8.20 10.88
CA ASP A 12 -11.01 9.57 11.12
C ASP A 12 -9.88 10.57 11.44
N ARG A 13 -8.71 10.09 11.93
CA ARG A 13 -7.53 10.93 12.15
C ARG A 13 -6.62 11.04 10.92
N ILE A 14 -6.73 10.11 9.98
CA ILE A 14 -5.83 9.99 8.83
C ILE A 14 -6.13 11.05 7.76
N PHE A 15 -7.37 11.51 7.70
CA PHE A 15 -7.82 12.38 6.63
C PHE A 15 -8.67 13.55 7.17
N ARG A 16 -8.04 14.54 7.80
CA ARG A 16 -8.67 15.84 7.98
C ARG A 16 -8.39 16.68 6.74
N PRO A 17 -9.38 16.99 5.89
CA PRO A 17 -9.19 17.97 4.84
C PRO A 17 -8.91 19.32 5.51
N ARG A 18 -7.72 19.90 5.28
CA ARG A 18 -7.44 21.29 5.64
C ARG A 18 -8.11 22.19 4.61
N TYR A 19 -9.42 22.36 4.70
CA TYR A 19 -10.10 23.45 4.02
C TYR A 19 -10.33 24.57 5.04
N ASN A 20 -9.53 25.64 4.93
CA ASN A 20 -9.82 26.91 5.57
C ASN A 20 -10.97 27.59 4.79
N PHE A 21 -12.20 27.27 5.13
CA PHE A 21 -13.32 28.12 4.77
C PHE A 21 -13.55 29.12 5.90
N GLY A 22 -13.51 30.41 5.53
CA GLY A 22 -13.79 31.51 6.43
C GLY A 22 -15.12 31.32 7.20
N SER A 23 -15.10 31.76 8.44
CA SER A 23 -16.16 31.75 9.42
C SER A 23 -17.59 31.84 8.85
N SER A 24 -18.30 30.73 8.84
CA SER A 24 -19.75 30.69 8.86
C SER A 24 -20.18 29.43 9.64
N ILE A 25 -21.16 29.69 10.52
CA ILE A 25 -21.78 28.79 11.47
C ILE A 25 -22.29 27.54 10.73
N PHE A 26 -21.61 26.42 10.85
CA PHE A 26 -22.14 25.12 10.44
C PHE A 26 -22.26 24.23 11.68
N THR A 27 -23.50 23.88 11.97
CA THR A 27 -23.92 22.82 12.87
C THR A 27 -23.16 21.52 12.56
N ASN A 28 -22.84 20.73 13.60
CA ASN A 28 -22.18 19.42 13.57
C ASN A 28 -22.89 18.41 12.63
N GLU A 29 -22.72 18.55 11.33
CA GLU A 29 -22.87 17.44 10.42
C GLU A 29 -21.51 16.73 10.35
N GLU A 30 -21.44 15.52 10.85
CA GLU A 30 -20.33 14.62 10.60
C GLU A 30 -20.16 14.47 9.08
N PHE A 31 -19.21 15.20 8.52
CA PHE A 31 -18.83 15.02 7.12
C PHE A 31 -18.22 13.63 7.01
N CYS A 32 -18.99 12.66 6.54
CA CYS A 32 -18.49 11.36 6.17
C CYS A 32 -17.58 11.53 4.95
N ALA A 33 -16.28 11.71 5.19
CA ALA A 33 -15.31 11.79 4.12
C ALA A 33 -15.22 10.42 3.43
N MET A 34 -15.54 10.38 2.14
CA MET A 34 -15.42 9.18 1.33
C MET A 34 -13.97 9.04 0.87
N TYR A 35 -13.39 7.86 1.12
CA TYR A 35 -12.05 7.52 0.64
C TYR A 35 -12.13 6.42 -0.40
N ILE A 36 -11.43 6.61 -1.51
CA ILE A 36 -11.26 5.59 -2.54
C ILE A 36 -9.90 4.94 -2.31
N ALA A 37 -9.89 3.61 -2.18
CA ALA A 37 -8.69 2.82 -1.95
C ALA A 37 -8.53 1.74 -3.02
N ASP A 38 -7.30 1.56 -3.51
CA ASP A 38 -6.86 0.40 -4.30
C ASP A 38 -5.70 -0.27 -3.56
N LEU A 39 -5.99 -1.34 -2.85
CA LEU A 39 -5.03 -2.00 -1.95
C LEU A 39 -4.41 -3.26 -2.56
N HIS A 40 -4.89 -3.71 -3.72
CA HIS A 40 -4.41 -4.92 -4.37
C HIS A 40 -3.81 -4.60 -5.74
N ILE A 41 -2.57 -4.21 -5.73
CA ILE A 41 -1.77 -3.91 -6.93
C ILE A 41 -0.47 -4.70 -6.92
N HIS A 42 0.23 -4.67 -8.05
CA HIS A 42 1.55 -5.27 -8.22
C HIS A 42 2.55 -4.26 -8.74
N SER A 43 3.81 -4.43 -8.35
CA SER A 43 4.93 -3.63 -8.81
C SER A 43 5.48 -4.15 -10.15
N ARG A 44 6.46 -3.42 -10.69
CA ARG A 44 7.23 -3.84 -11.87
C ARG A 44 8.03 -5.12 -11.69
N TYR A 45 8.13 -5.64 -10.47
CA TYR A 45 8.82 -6.88 -10.14
C TYR A 45 7.91 -8.11 -10.20
N SER A 46 6.61 -7.93 -10.37
CA SER A 46 5.67 -9.03 -10.62
C SER A 46 5.59 -9.37 -12.10
N ARG A 47 5.35 -10.67 -12.38
CA ARG A 47 5.16 -11.14 -13.76
C ARG A 47 3.93 -10.50 -14.39
N ALA A 48 4.03 -10.22 -15.69
CA ALA A 48 2.97 -9.67 -16.52
C ALA A 48 2.47 -8.29 -16.07
N THR A 49 3.29 -7.52 -15.35
CA THR A 49 3.04 -6.11 -15.02
C THR A 49 3.84 -5.17 -15.91
N SER A 50 3.44 -3.90 -15.97
CA SER A 50 4.20 -2.86 -16.66
C SER A 50 5.51 -2.56 -15.93
N LYS A 51 6.55 -2.22 -16.67
CA LYS A 51 7.79 -1.66 -16.11
C LYS A 51 7.57 -0.30 -15.41
N ASP A 52 6.48 0.37 -15.75
CA ASP A 52 6.07 1.64 -15.16
C ASP A 52 5.28 1.48 -13.83
N CYS A 53 5.11 0.25 -13.32
CA CYS A 53 4.55 0.04 -11.99
C CYS A 53 5.60 0.40 -10.92
N THR A 54 5.96 1.66 -10.84
CA THR A 54 6.92 2.28 -9.90
C THR A 54 6.18 3.17 -8.91
N PRO A 55 6.75 3.54 -7.75
CA PRO A 55 6.09 4.40 -6.79
C PRO A 55 5.63 5.74 -7.38
N GLU A 56 6.43 6.33 -8.28
CA GLU A 56 6.14 7.59 -8.96
C GLU A 56 4.89 7.49 -9.84
N HIS A 57 4.81 6.42 -10.64
CA HIS A 57 3.65 6.21 -11.50
C HIS A 57 2.41 5.77 -10.72
N LEU A 58 2.57 5.03 -9.63
CA LEU A 58 1.46 4.69 -8.75
C LEU A 58 0.86 5.97 -8.12
N ASP A 59 1.70 6.91 -7.65
CA ASP A 59 1.25 8.22 -7.17
C ASP A 59 0.54 9.00 -8.28
N LEU A 60 1.17 9.12 -9.46
CA LEU A 60 0.61 9.83 -10.60
C LEU A 60 -0.78 9.30 -10.98
N TRP A 61 -0.90 7.98 -11.15
CA TRP A 61 -2.17 7.36 -11.53
C TRP A 61 -3.21 7.42 -10.42
N ALA A 62 -2.80 7.35 -9.15
CA ALA A 62 -3.70 7.56 -8.02
C ALA A 62 -4.31 8.96 -8.04
N ARG A 63 -3.51 10.00 -8.29
CA ARG A 63 -3.98 11.38 -8.44
C ARG A 63 -4.96 11.52 -9.61
N ARG A 64 -4.61 10.97 -10.78
CA ARG A 64 -5.48 11.01 -11.97
C ARG A 64 -6.83 10.32 -11.77
N LYS A 65 -6.86 9.25 -10.97
CA LYS A 65 -8.07 8.44 -10.72
C LYS A 65 -8.82 8.86 -9.45
N GLY A 66 -8.32 9.80 -8.67
CA GLY A 66 -8.92 10.19 -7.39
C GLY A 66 -8.78 9.10 -6.30
N ILE A 67 -7.74 8.26 -6.36
CA ILE A 67 -7.47 7.22 -5.37
C ILE A 67 -6.68 7.82 -4.21
N HIS A 68 -7.24 7.79 -3.01
CA HIS A 68 -6.64 8.37 -1.82
C HIS A 68 -5.67 7.45 -1.11
N LEU A 69 -5.88 6.13 -1.22
CA LEU A 69 -5.09 5.12 -0.54
C LEU A 69 -4.69 4.02 -1.52
N VAL A 70 -3.38 3.80 -1.68
CA VAL A 70 -2.79 2.85 -2.63
C VAL A 70 -2.02 1.79 -1.87
N GLY A 71 -2.22 0.52 -2.21
CA GLY A 71 -1.33 -0.54 -1.79
C GLY A 71 0.03 -0.40 -2.47
N SER A 72 1.12 -0.70 -1.77
CA SER A 72 2.44 -0.73 -2.42
C SER A 72 2.62 -1.93 -3.35
N GLY A 73 1.90 -3.00 -3.06
CA GLY A 73 2.14 -4.31 -3.69
C GLY A 73 3.50 -4.92 -3.29
N ASP A 74 3.66 -6.19 -3.54
CA ASP A 74 4.92 -6.93 -3.66
C ASP A 74 5.98 -6.68 -2.56
N PHE A 75 5.57 -6.39 -1.32
CA PHE A 75 6.49 -6.08 -0.22
C PHE A 75 7.53 -7.17 0.04
N THR A 76 7.28 -8.39 -0.41
CA THR A 76 8.20 -9.53 -0.24
C THR A 76 9.44 -9.41 -1.12
N HIS A 77 9.37 -8.74 -2.27
CA HIS A 77 10.48 -8.62 -3.20
C HIS A 77 11.56 -7.66 -2.66
N PRO A 78 12.82 -8.09 -2.47
CA PRO A 78 13.83 -7.27 -1.79
C PRO A 78 14.13 -5.96 -2.53
N ALA A 79 14.32 -5.99 -3.85
CA ALA A 79 14.61 -4.78 -4.62
C ALA A 79 13.45 -3.78 -4.58
N TRP A 80 12.19 -4.25 -4.53
CA TRP A 80 11.03 -3.38 -4.38
C TRP A 80 11.01 -2.72 -3.01
N ARG A 81 11.29 -3.46 -1.92
CA ARG A 81 11.38 -2.87 -0.58
C ARG A 81 12.44 -1.78 -0.48
N GLU A 82 13.61 -1.97 -1.08
CA GLU A 82 14.65 -0.93 -1.09
C GLU A 82 14.19 0.30 -1.87
N GLU A 83 13.52 0.13 -3.00
CA GLU A 83 12.94 1.23 -3.76
C GLU A 83 11.85 1.98 -2.96
N LEU A 84 11.00 1.26 -2.24
CA LEU A 84 10.00 1.88 -1.35
C LEU A 84 10.65 2.67 -0.20
N LYS A 85 11.71 2.13 0.42
CA LYS A 85 12.48 2.83 1.48
C LYS A 85 13.13 4.11 0.96
N GLU A 86 13.68 4.05 -0.25
CA GLU A 86 14.31 5.20 -0.89
C GLU A 86 13.31 6.31 -1.19
N LYS A 87 12.16 5.95 -1.79
CA LYS A 87 11.26 6.91 -2.42
C LYS A 87 10.09 7.35 -1.55
N LEU A 88 9.72 6.55 -0.55
CA LEU A 88 8.62 6.87 0.34
C LEU A 88 9.11 7.41 1.69
N GLN A 89 8.28 8.21 2.32
CA GLN A 89 8.46 8.65 3.70
C GLN A 89 7.15 8.49 4.47
N GLN A 90 7.25 8.21 5.77
CA GLN A 90 6.07 8.09 6.64
C GLN A 90 5.48 9.47 6.94
N ASP A 91 4.16 9.58 6.88
CA ASP A 91 3.43 10.75 7.35
C ASP A 91 3.14 10.66 8.87
N GLU A 92 2.55 11.71 9.42
CA GLU A 92 2.18 11.81 10.84
C GLU A 92 1.20 10.73 11.32
N ASN A 93 0.51 10.05 10.41
CA ASN A 93 -0.47 8.99 10.67
C ASN A 93 0.11 7.58 10.52
N GLY A 94 1.38 7.47 10.15
CA GLY A 94 2.07 6.21 9.94
C GLY A 94 1.87 5.58 8.57
N LEU A 95 1.13 6.25 7.66
CA LEU A 95 1.07 5.89 6.25
C LEU A 95 2.26 6.46 5.51
N TYR A 96 2.49 6.00 4.28
CA TYR A 96 3.59 6.49 3.48
C TYR A 96 3.10 7.45 2.40
N VAL A 97 3.92 8.42 2.04
CA VAL A 97 3.74 9.32 0.90
C VAL A 97 4.99 9.31 0.03
N LEU A 98 4.82 9.51 -1.26
CA LEU A 98 5.96 9.68 -2.17
C LEU A 98 6.68 10.98 -1.81
N LYS A 99 8.02 10.93 -1.70
CA LYS A 99 8.82 12.13 -1.49
C LYS A 99 8.71 13.05 -2.70
N GLU A 100 8.72 14.35 -2.46
CA GLU A 100 8.46 15.37 -3.48
C GLU A 100 9.47 15.29 -4.65
N GLU A 101 10.72 14.96 -4.38
CA GLU A 101 11.76 14.83 -5.40
C GLU A 101 11.52 13.73 -6.44
N TYR A 102 10.63 12.76 -6.14
CA TYR A 102 10.25 11.67 -7.06
C TYR A 102 8.88 11.90 -7.72
N ARG A 103 8.20 12.98 -7.36
CA ARG A 103 6.85 13.22 -7.83
C ARG A 103 6.83 13.66 -9.27
N ILE A 104 5.99 13.02 -10.07
CA ILE A 104 5.75 13.41 -11.48
C ILE A 104 4.69 14.49 -11.51
N HIS A 105 5.03 15.68 -12.03
CA HIS A 105 4.09 16.79 -12.22
C HIS A 105 3.58 16.79 -13.66
N GLU A 106 2.27 16.74 -13.81
CA GLU A 106 1.58 16.78 -15.09
C GLU A 106 0.24 17.50 -14.96
N ASP A 107 -0.17 18.25 -15.97
CA ASP A 107 -1.44 18.99 -16.01
C ASP A 107 -2.67 18.08 -15.83
N SER A 108 -2.54 16.80 -16.17
CA SER A 108 -3.60 15.81 -16.07
C SER A 108 -3.80 15.23 -14.65
N ALA A 109 -2.93 15.58 -13.70
CA ALA A 109 -2.94 15.05 -12.34
C ALA A 109 -2.93 16.19 -11.32
N PRO A 110 -3.93 16.27 -10.40
CA PRO A 110 -4.01 17.37 -9.44
C PRO A 110 -2.87 17.32 -8.42
N ASP A 111 -2.07 18.38 -8.32
CA ASP A 111 -0.93 18.44 -7.41
C ASP A 111 -1.33 18.59 -5.95
N HIS A 112 -2.51 19.14 -5.68
CA HIS A 112 -3.01 19.28 -4.31
C HIS A 112 -3.44 17.94 -3.67
N MET A 113 -3.64 16.90 -4.48
CA MET A 113 -3.95 15.56 -3.98
C MET A 113 -2.66 14.81 -3.64
N ILE A 114 -2.59 14.27 -2.43
CA ILE A 114 -1.46 13.47 -1.95
C ILE A 114 -1.96 12.07 -1.63
N PRO A 115 -1.80 11.10 -2.55
CA PRO A 115 -2.11 9.70 -2.28
C PRO A 115 -1.23 9.15 -1.15
N ARG A 116 -1.79 8.27 -0.35
CA ARG A 116 -1.05 7.58 0.71
C ARG A 116 -0.87 6.13 0.36
N PHE A 117 0.28 5.58 0.72
CA PHE A 117 0.61 4.19 0.49
C PHE A 117 0.47 3.38 1.78
N VAL A 118 -0.11 2.20 1.64
CA VAL A 118 -0.10 1.12 2.63
C VAL A 118 0.85 0.05 2.14
N ILE A 119 1.67 -0.50 3.00
CA ILE A 119 2.57 -1.59 2.62
C ILE A 119 1.74 -2.86 2.46
N THR A 120 1.66 -3.37 1.22
CA THR A 120 0.85 -4.53 0.87
C THR A 120 1.63 -5.54 0.04
N GLY A 121 1.10 -6.73 -0.09
CA GLY A 121 1.59 -7.74 -1.01
C GLY A 121 0.69 -8.95 -1.03
N GLU A 122 0.73 -9.70 -2.11
CA GLU A 122 0.00 -10.93 -2.29
C GLU A 122 0.92 -12.14 -2.11
N ILE A 123 0.46 -13.15 -1.40
CA ILE A 123 1.10 -14.46 -1.30
C ILE A 123 0.16 -15.48 -1.93
N SER A 124 0.69 -16.25 -2.87
CA SER A 124 -0.02 -17.37 -3.50
C SER A 124 0.37 -18.67 -2.80
N SER A 125 -0.59 -19.33 -2.16
CA SER A 125 -0.40 -20.64 -1.54
C SER A 125 -0.99 -21.74 -2.44
N ILE A 126 -0.20 -22.76 -2.76
CA ILE A 126 -0.62 -23.90 -3.58
C ILE A 126 -0.41 -25.19 -2.78
N TYR A 127 -1.50 -25.89 -2.46
CA TYR A 127 -1.44 -27.11 -1.66
C TYR A 127 -2.45 -28.16 -2.15
N LYS A 128 -2.27 -29.40 -1.71
CA LYS A 128 -3.20 -30.49 -2.00
C LYS A 128 -4.07 -30.79 -0.78
N GLN A 129 -5.39 -30.88 -0.98
CA GLN A 129 -6.33 -31.28 0.03
C GLN A 129 -7.44 -32.16 -0.57
N GLY A 130 -7.65 -33.34 0.01
CA GLY A 130 -8.64 -34.30 -0.48
C GLY A 130 -8.40 -34.75 -1.94
N GLY A 131 -7.13 -34.93 -2.34
CA GLY A 131 -6.72 -35.30 -3.69
C GLY A 131 -6.82 -34.19 -4.74
N LYS A 132 -7.22 -32.98 -4.37
CA LYS A 132 -7.38 -31.83 -5.27
C LYS A 132 -6.35 -30.75 -4.97
N VAL A 133 -5.83 -30.09 -6.02
CA VAL A 133 -4.97 -28.90 -5.88
C VAL A 133 -5.85 -27.71 -5.50
N ARG A 134 -5.42 -26.99 -4.47
CA ARG A 134 -6.02 -25.73 -4.02
C ARG A 134 -5.02 -24.59 -4.27
N LYS A 135 -5.54 -23.46 -4.72
CA LYS A 135 -4.78 -22.23 -4.90
C LYS A 135 -5.49 -21.14 -4.12
N VAL A 136 -4.78 -20.49 -3.22
CA VAL A 136 -5.31 -19.38 -2.41
C VAL A 136 -4.37 -18.20 -2.55
N HIS A 137 -4.93 -17.04 -2.83
CA HIS A 137 -4.22 -15.77 -2.86
C HIS A 137 -4.60 -14.99 -1.61
N SER A 138 -3.62 -14.66 -0.81
CA SER A 138 -3.79 -13.90 0.43
C SER A 138 -3.19 -12.53 0.27
N LEU A 139 -4.01 -11.49 0.38
CA LEU A 139 -3.54 -10.11 0.46
C LEU A 139 -3.15 -9.80 1.89
N ILE A 140 -1.94 -9.30 2.07
CA ILE A 140 -1.36 -8.92 3.36
C ILE A 140 -1.17 -7.41 3.39
N LEU A 141 -1.63 -6.77 4.46
CA LEU A 141 -1.42 -5.37 4.75
C LEU A 141 -0.56 -5.24 5.99
N LEU A 142 0.44 -4.38 5.92
CA LEU A 142 1.43 -4.20 6.98
C LEU A 142 1.49 -2.74 7.44
N PRO A 143 1.78 -2.50 8.72
CA PRO A 143 1.83 -1.15 9.26
C PRO A 143 3.04 -0.35 8.76
N ASP A 144 4.14 -1.03 8.45
CA ASP A 144 5.39 -0.38 8.06
C ASP A 144 6.36 -1.29 7.29
N LEU A 145 7.39 -0.68 6.70
CA LEU A 145 8.44 -1.37 5.95
C LEU A 145 9.34 -2.25 6.85
N GLN A 146 9.45 -1.95 8.14
CA GLN A 146 10.22 -2.77 9.07
C GLN A 146 9.52 -4.12 9.29
N LYS A 147 8.19 -4.12 9.45
CA LYS A 147 7.40 -5.35 9.54
C LYS A 147 7.42 -6.13 8.22
N ALA A 148 7.41 -5.42 7.09
CA ALA A 148 7.58 -6.05 5.78
C ALA A 148 8.90 -6.82 5.68
N GLU A 149 10.00 -6.24 6.15
CA GLU A 149 11.31 -6.91 6.16
C GLU A 149 11.33 -8.16 7.07
N ILE A 150 10.79 -8.03 8.29
CA ILE A 150 10.74 -9.16 9.23
C ILE A 150 9.93 -10.34 8.65
N ILE A 151 8.76 -10.04 8.07
CA ILE A 151 7.91 -11.08 7.47
C ILE A 151 8.59 -11.68 6.24
N SER A 152 9.18 -10.86 5.38
CA SER A 152 9.87 -11.34 4.18
C SER A 152 11.01 -12.31 4.51
N ARG A 153 11.82 -12.03 5.53
CA ARG A 153 12.88 -12.96 5.97
C ARG A 153 12.31 -14.32 6.40
N LYS A 154 11.18 -14.33 7.10
CA LYS A 154 10.51 -15.59 7.49
C LYS A 154 9.92 -16.34 6.28
N LEU A 155 9.42 -15.62 5.28
CA LEU A 155 8.91 -16.23 4.05
C LEU A 155 10.03 -16.80 3.20
N GLU A 156 11.22 -16.20 3.22
CA GLU A 156 12.41 -16.67 2.52
C GLU A 156 12.90 -18.03 3.04
N GLU A 157 12.67 -18.32 4.35
CA GLU A 157 12.99 -19.62 4.94
C GLU A 157 12.13 -20.77 4.37
N ILE A 158 10.95 -20.47 3.83
CA ILE A 158 9.98 -21.45 3.35
C ILE A 158 9.72 -21.39 1.84
N GLY A 159 10.24 -20.39 1.14
CA GLY A 159 10.02 -20.23 -0.30
C GLY A 159 10.89 -19.18 -0.96
N ASN A 160 10.89 -19.17 -2.29
CA ASN A 160 11.63 -18.18 -3.07
C ASN A 160 10.82 -16.90 -3.22
N ILE A 161 11.28 -15.81 -2.60
CA ILE A 161 10.66 -14.49 -2.66
C ILE A 161 11.33 -13.52 -3.66
N HIS A 162 12.40 -13.97 -4.35
CA HIS A 162 13.21 -13.12 -5.24
C HIS A 162 12.78 -13.20 -6.71
N SER A 163 12.02 -14.21 -7.09
CA SER A 163 11.72 -14.48 -8.49
C SER A 163 10.48 -13.81 -9.03
N ASP A 164 9.64 -13.32 -8.15
CA ASP A 164 8.35 -12.68 -8.47
C ASP A 164 7.93 -11.77 -7.31
N GLY A 165 7.34 -10.63 -7.60
CA GLY A 165 6.76 -9.76 -6.56
C GLY A 165 5.68 -10.46 -5.75
N ARG A 166 5.02 -11.46 -6.34
CA ARG A 166 4.06 -12.35 -5.70
C ARG A 166 4.66 -13.75 -5.50
N PRO A 167 5.21 -14.09 -4.33
CA PRO A 167 5.79 -15.40 -4.09
C PRO A 167 4.72 -16.49 -4.06
N ILE A 168 5.12 -17.68 -4.55
CA ILE A 168 4.32 -18.90 -4.48
C ILE A 168 4.90 -19.76 -3.36
N LEU A 169 4.08 -20.03 -2.34
CA LEU A 169 4.40 -20.87 -1.20
C LEU A 169 3.52 -22.12 -1.20
N GLY A 170 4.08 -23.27 -0.85
CA GLY A 170 3.35 -24.54 -0.85
C GLY A 170 3.94 -25.56 0.07
#